data_8ffed4558e5abb7a9739c89be652c24d
#
_entry.id   8ffed4558e5abb7a9739c89be652c24d
#
_cell.length_a   1.000
_cell.length_b   1.000
_cell.length_c   1.000
_cell.angle_alpha   90.00
_cell.angle_beta   90.00
_cell.angle_gamma   90.00
#
_symmetry.space_group_name_H-M   'P 1'
#
loop_
_entity.id
_entity.type
_entity.pdbx_description
1 polymer ?
#
loop_
_entity_poly.entity_id
_entity_poly.type
_entity_poly.pdbx_seq_one_letter_code
_entity_poly.pdbx_strand_id
1 'polypeptide(L)'
;MQPSLAVQPADKPRLLFDTVLLGVAGAVAAQLFTWLLRVTQHLFLTTVAGYTPPGLASDGGTLSQRIGPHGLWLIPVVTTAGGLISGAIVYTFAPEAEGHGTDTVVKALHWTNGKLRARVAPLKMIASAITIGSGGSAGREGPTALITAGFASIYADLLHRSDRERRLLVLAGMAAGLSAVFRSPIGTAIFAVEVLYSGIEFEAEGLLYCMLAAIVAYAVNGAFVGWEPLFRVPAQWAPTRLVNFAWYAALGLASGVIATLLPDLFYRMRDAFHAIPIPPWLKPGIGGLLVGLMALALPQVLAGGYGWIQLAIDGQLAFSFLLVLLFAKMIALSLTVSSGGSGGVFAPSLFVGAMLGGAFAAVSHHPSAGMVIIGMAAVFGGAARVPIATLLMVVEMTGGYALLVPAGLAVLLSYIVQYNLSRLCKYPSLYEAQLPDRADSPAHQAEHIRTAMRLLDHGNIPWPDQVTHIHLASLLQSGIELDLPDGSALTAITLNPDSPGSTNQTSAWIGKQIQSRPPSEALTGTRILAVLRGQTVLTPRPDTVLQSADRLLLITQPKIPTAP
;
A
#
# COMPACT_ATOMS: atom_id res chain seq x y z
N MET A 1 25.16 29.21 28.14
CA MET A 1 25.18 27.97 27.34
C MET A 1 23.73 27.60 27.07
N GLN A 2 23.21 27.92 25.90
CA GLN A 2 21.87 27.53 25.48
C GLN A 2 21.89 26.02 25.17
N PRO A 3 21.05 25.20 25.82
CA PRO A 3 20.86 23.86 25.32
C PRO A 3 20.11 23.96 23.98
N SER A 4 20.77 23.55 22.91
CA SER A 4 20.18 23.47 21.58
C SER A 4 18.87 22.68 21.65
N LEU A 5 17.79 23.24 21.15
CA LEU A 5 16.49 22.59 20.85
C LEU A 5 16.62 21.54 19.74
N ALA A 6 17.71 20.82 19.73
CA ALA A 6 17.86 19.66 18.87
C ALA A 6 16.87 18.60 19.39
N VAL A 7 15.80 18.39 18.64
CA VAL A 7 15.22 17.04 18.51
C VAL A 7 16.43 16.11 18.52
N GLN A 8 16.57 15.24 19.55
CA GLN A 8 17.72 14.33 19.58
C GLN A 8 17.81 13.71 18.19
N PRO A 9 18.85 14.02 17.40
CA PRO A 9 18.98 13.41 16.09
C PRO A 9 18.98 11.91 16.38
N ALA A 10 18.07 11.17 15.74
CA ALA A 10 18.16 9.71 15.70
C ALA A 10 19.64 9.41 15.52
N ASP A 11 20.18 8.51 16.34
CA ASP A 11 21.63 8.22 16.34
C ASP A 11 22.00 7.76 14.93
N LYS A 12 22.26 8.73 14.04
CA LYS A 12 22.30 8.56 12.59
C LYS A 12 23.20 7.41 12.16
N PRO A 13 24.43 7.24 12.73
CA PRO A 13 25.29 6.12 12.36
C PRO A 13 24.68 4.76 12.70
N ARG A 14 24.01 4.67 13.86
CA ARG A 14 23.38 3.42 14.31
C ARG A 14 22.16 3.07 13.46
N LEU A 15 21.33 4.04 13.14
CA LEU A 15 20.14 3.83 12.30
C LEU A 15 20.54 3.46 10.86
N LEU A 16 21.62 4.03 10.33
CA LEU A 16 22.18 3.62 9.03
C LEU A 16 22.67 2.17 9.05
N PHE A 17 23.36 1.75 10.11
CA PHE A 17 23.78 0.36 10.27
C PHE A 17 22.58 -0.60 10.33
N ASP A 18 21.56 -0.27 11.12
CA ASP A 18 20.32 -1.04 11.20
C ASP A 18 19.64 -1.15 9.80
N THR A 19 19.66 -0.07 9.04
CA THR A 19 19.10 -0.01 7.69
C THR A 19 19.82 -0.94 6.72
N VAL A 20 21.16 -1.00 6.77
CA VAL A 20 21.96 -1.93 5.97
C VAL A 20 21.63 -3.36 6.33
N LEU A 21 21.55 -3.66 7.65
CA LEU A 21 21.21 -5.01 8.12
C LEU A 21 19.80 -5.43 7.65
N LEU A 22 18.83 -4.51 7.70
CA LEU A 22 17.47 -4.74 7.18
C LEU A 22 17.46 -4.90 5.66
N GLY A 23 18.35 -4.23 4.93
CA GLY A 23 18.55 -4.45 3.49
C GLY A 23 18.93 -5.90 3.19
N VAL A 24 19.93 -6.42 3.92
CA VAL A 24 20.34 -7.83 3.79
C VAL A 24 19.23 -8.78 4.21
N ALA A 25 18.61 -8.55 5.37
CA ALA A 25 17.54 -9.39 5.89
C ALA A 25 16.30 -9.38 4.96
N GLY A 26 15.97 -8.22 4.37
CA GLY A 26 14.89 -8.07 3.40
C GLY A 26 15.13 -8.89 2.14
N ALA A 27 16.35 -8.88 1.60
CA ALA A 27 16.71 -9.70 0.44
C ALA A 27 16.60 -11.21 0.76
N VAL A 28 17.13 -11.65 1.91
CA VAL A 28 17.05 -13.05 2.35
C VAL A 28 15.59 -13.48 2.55
N ALA A 29 14.78 -12.66 3.21
CA ALA A 29 13.36 -12.95 3.42
C ALA A 29 12.57 -13.04 2.10
N ALA A 30 12.86 -12.15 1.14
CA ALA A 30 12.26 -12.18 -0.19
C ALA A 30 12.65 -13.44 -0.97
N GLN A 31 13.92 -13.89 -0.89
CA GLN A 31 14.38 -15.12 -1.50
C GLN A 31 13.75 -16.36 -0.86
N LEU A 32 13.66 -16.40 0.48
CA LEU A 32 12.98 -17.48 1.19
C LEU A 32 11.50 -17.57 0.79
N PHE A 33 10.81 -16.43 0.68
CA PHE A 33 9.43 -16.41 0.23
C PHE A 33 9.29 -16.84 -1.23
N THR A 34 10.18 -16.39 -2.11
CA THR A 34 10.20 -16.82 -3.51
C THR A 34 10.48 -18.32 -3.66
N TRP A 35 11.38 -18.85 -2.85
CA TRP A 35 11.62 -20.30 -2.78
C TRP A 35 10.38 -21.06 -2.32
N LEU A 36 9.71 -20.60 -1.27
CA LEU A 36 8.48 -21.22 -0.76
C LEU A 36 7.34 -21.17 -1.80
N LEU A 37 7.22 -20.07 -2.54
CA LEU A 37 6.29 -19.95 -3.67
C LEU A 37 6.57 -20.99 -4.75
N ARG A 38 7.84 -21.20 -5.12
CA ARG A 38 8.21 -22.22 -6.12
C ARG A 38 7.87 -23.63 -5.64
N VAL A 39 8.15 -23.92 -4.38
CA VAL A 39 7.84 -25.23 -3.77
C VAL A 39 6.32 -25.47 -3.77
N THR A 40 5.54 -24.50 -3.32
CA THR A 40 4.07 -24.63 -3.28
C THR A 40 3.47 -24.68 -4.68
N GLN A 41 3.97 -23.89 -5.64
CA GLN A 41 3.52 -23.93 -7.03
C GLN A 41 3.86 -25.27 -7.70
N HIS A 42 5.05 -25.79 -7.46
CA HIS A 42 5.43 -27.11 -7.97
C HIS A 42 4.55 -28.21 -7.37
N LEU A 43 4.30 -28.17 -6.08
CA LEU A 43 3.44 -29.15 -5.40
C LEU A 43 2.00 -29.09 -5.92
N PHE A 44 1.36 -27.94 -5.83
CA PHE A 44 -0.06 -27.80 -6.11
C PHE A 44 -0.36 -27.80 -7.62
N LEU A 45 0.27 -26.90 -8.40
CA LEU A 45 -0.05 -26.75 -9.81
C LEU A 45 0.66 -27.78 -10.69
N THR A 46 1.98 -27.99 -10.50
CA THR A 46 2.73 -28.87 -11.41
C THR A 46 2.49 -30.33 -11.09
N THR A 47 2.63 -30.75 -9.82
CA THR A 47 2.53 -32.17 -9.47
C THR A 47 1.08 -32.64 -9.36
N VAL A 48 0.20 -31.90 -8.64
CA VAL A 48 -1.17 -32.34 -8.41
C VAL A 48 -2.07 -31.97 -9.58
N ALA A 49 -2.07 -30.71 -10.04
CA ALA A 49 -2.96 -30.28 -11.13
C ALA A 49 -2.40 -30.60 -12.53
N GLY A 50 -1.13 -30.97 -12.66
CA GLY A 50 -0.52 -31.26 -13.97
C GLY A 50 -0.35 -30.02 -14.87
N TYR A 51 -0.38 -28.82 -14.29
CA TYR A 51 -0.29 -27.56 -15.02
C TYR A 51 0.94 -26.77 -14.62
N THR A 52 1.77 -26.40 -15.62
CA THR A 52 2.92 -25.51 -15.40
C THR A 52 2.68 -24.21 -16.17
N PRO A 53 2.46 -23.07 -15.47
CA PRO A 53 2.30 -21.77 -16.12
C PRO A 53 3.63 -21.28 -16.73
N PRO A 54 3.59 -20.39 -17.73
CA PRO A 54 4.78 -19.69 -18.22
C PRO A 54 5.44 -18.90 -17.09
N GLY A 55 6.77 -19.02 -16.99
CA GLY A 55 7.59 -18.35 -16.01
C GLY A 55 8.68 -17.50 -16.66
N LEU A 56 9.15 -16.46 -15.97
CA LEU A 56 10.25 -15.63 -16.43
C LEU A 56 11.57 -16.38 -16.41
N ALA A 57 12.39 -16.20 -17.43
CA ALA A 57 13.75 -16.77 -17.47
C ALA A 57 14.63 -16.19 -16.35
N SER A 58 14.43 -14.91 -15.99
CA SER A 58 15.09 -14.25 -14.86
C SER A 58 14.79 -14.89 -13.50
N ASP A 59 13.66 -15.60 -13.38
CA ASP A 59 13.28 -16.37 -12.18
C ASP A 59 13.55 -17.89 -12.36
N GLY A 60 14.27 -18.29 -13.41
CA GLY A 60 14.59 -19.69 -13.72
C GLY A 60 13.43 -20.46 -14.37
N GLY A 61 12.40 -19.75 -14.89
CA GLY A 61 11.27 -20.32 -15.58
C GLY A 61 11.46 -20.41 -17.10
N THR A 62 10.47 -20.98 -17.79
CA THR A 62 10.35 -20.99 -19.26
C THR A 62 9.03 -20.38 -19.67
N LEU A 63 8.98 -19.70 -20.82
CA LEU A 63 7.76 -19.09 -21.35
C LEU A 63 6.77 -20.13 -21.93
N SER A 64 7.10 -21.41 -21.88
CA SER A 64 6.24 -22.47 -22.35
C SER A 64 5.23 -22.89 -21.29
N GLN A 65 3.96 -22.86 -21.64
CA GLN A 65 2.89 -23.49 -20.86
C GLN A 65 2.92 -25.00 -21.07
N ARG A 66 2.75 -25.77 -19.99
CA ARG A 66 2.62 -27.24 -20.09
C ARG A 66 1.33 -27.68 -19.41
N ILE A 67 0.57 -28.51 -20.13
CA ILE A 67 -0.66 -29.15 -19.64
C ILE A 67 -0.42 -30.64 -19.64
N GLY A 68 -0.59 -31.26 -18.48
CA GLY A 68 -0.41 -32.70 -18.31
C GLY A 68 -1.56 -33.55 -18.88
N PRO A 69 -1.49 -34.87 -18.78
CA PRO A 69 -2.45 -35.79 -19.39
C PRO A 69 -3.89 -35.66 -18.86
N HIS A 70 -4.06 -35.10 -17.67
CA HIS A 70 -5.38 -34.86 -17.07
C HIS A 70 -6.01 -33.51 -17.49
N GLY A 71 -5.38 -32.74 -18.40
CA GLY A 71 -5.86 -31.42 -18.78
C GLY A 71 -5.86 -30.42 -17.59
N LEU A 72 -6.80 -29.48 -17.59
CA LEU A 72 -6.91 -28.43 -16.56
C LEU A 72 -7.88 -28.75 -15.39
N TRP A 73 -8.52 -29.88 -15.41
CA TRP A 73 -9.61 -30.40 -14.58
C TRP A 73 -9.40 -30.41 -13.08
N LEU A 74 -8.11 -30.61 -12.63
CA LEU A 74 -7.77 -30.59 -11.20
C LEU A 74 -7.49 -29.17 -10.68
N ILE A 75 -7.40 -28.17 -11.54
CA ILE A 75 -7.15 -26.78 -11.11
C ILE A 75 -8.21 -26.28 -10.13
N PRO A 76 -9.54 -26.45 -10.37
CA PRO A 76 -10.55 -26.00 -9.41
C PRO A 76 -10.41 -26.66 -8.03
N VAL A 77 -10.01 -27.93 -8.00
CA VAL A 77 -9.79 -28.66 -6.73
C VAL A 77 -8.60 -28.08 -5.98
N VAL A 78 -7.49 -27.86 -6.68
CA VAL A 78 -6.24 -27.36 -6.11
C VAL A 78 -6.38 -25.92 -5.62
N THR A 79 -7.01 -25.05 -6.41
CA THR A 79 -7.25 -23.65 -6.01
C THR A 79 -8.21 -23.55 -4.83
N THR A 80 -9.25 -24.41 -4.78
CA THR A 80 -10.17 -24.49 -3.64
C THR A 80 -9.43 -24.94 -2.37
N ALA A 81 -8.66 -26.02 -2.46
CA ALA A 81 -7.90 -26.54 -1.33
C ALA A 81 -6.88 -25.52 -0.82
N GLY A 82 -6.15 -24.84 -1.72
CA GLY A 82 -5.23 -23.77 -1.35
C GLY A 82 -5.92 -22.60 -0.66
N GLY A 83 -7.09 -22.18 -1.16
CA GLY A 83 -7.92 -21.15 -0.54
C GLY A 83 -8.38 -21.53 0.87
N LEU A 84 -8.86 -22.77 1.06
CA LEU A 84 -9.29 -23.27 2.38
C LEU A 84 -8.12 -23.35 3.38
N ILE A 85 -6.98 -23.90 2.97
CA ILE A 85 -5.79 -24.02 3.83
C ILE A 85 -5.28 -22.62 4.23
N SER A 86 -5.16 -21.72 3.25
CA SER A 86 -4.74 -20.34 3.51
C SER A 86 -5.73 -19.61 4.40
N GLY A 87 -7.03 -19.73 4.15
CA GLY A 87 -8.08 -19.15 4.98
C GLY A 87 -8.04 -19.67 6.41
N ALA A 88 -7.90 -20.98 6.61
CA ALA A 88 -7.76 -21.56 7.94
C ALA A 88 -6.54 -21.00 8.69
N ILE A 89 -5.40 -20.88 8.04
CA ILE A 89 -4.17 -20.32 8.64
C ILE A 89 -4.38 -18.85 9.04
N VAL A 90 -4.89 -18.02 8.11
CA VAL A 90 -5.09 -16.59 8.34
C VAL A 90 -6.07 -16.34 9.48
N TYR A 91 -7.27 -16.88 9.38
CA TYR A 91 -8.32 -16.54 10.35
C TYR A 91 -8.16 -17.20 11.72
N THR A 92 -7.39 -18.31 11.80
CA THR A 92 -7.08 -18.94 13.11
C THR A 92 -5.93 -18.25 13.82
N PHE A 93 -4.86 -17.88 13.09
CA PHE A 93 -3.62 -17.46 13.74
C PHE A 93 -3.29 -15.98 13.58
N ALA A 94 -3.60 -15.35 12.44
CA ALA A 94 -3.27 -13.95 12.16
C ALA A 94 -4.26 -13.33 11.15
N PRO A 95 -5.44 -12.86 11.58
CA PRO A 95 -6.39 -12.19 10.70
C PRO A 95 -5.79 -10.99 9.94
N GLU A 96 -4.77 -10.33 10.47
CA GLU A 96 -4.08 -9.23 9.79
C GLU A 96 -3.23 -9.67 8.59
N ALA A 97 -3.04 -10.98 8.40
CA ALA A 97 -2.40 -11.53 7.20
C ALA A 97 -3.37 -11.69 6.02
N GLU A 98 -4.65 -11.36 6.19
CA GLU A 98 -5.67 -11.29 5.15
C GLU A 98 -5.31 -10.25 4.08
N GLY A 99 -5.82 -10.45 2.86
CA GLY A 99 -5.76 -9.45 1.79
C GLY A 99 -4.36 -9.23 1.22
N HIS A 100 -4.13 -8.03 0.69
CA HIS A 100 -2.91 -7.77 -0.11
C HIS A 100 -1.65 -7.43 0.70
N GLY A 101 -1.73 -7.10 1.96
CA GLY A 101 -0.60 -6.92 2.88
C GLY A 101 -0.01 -5.51 2.91
N THR A 102 0.13 -4.81 1.79
CA THR A 102 0.66 -3.43 1.76
C THR A 102 -0.18 -2.50 2.64
N ASP A 103 -1.51 -2.60 2.55
CA ASP A 103 -2.44 -1.81 3.34
C ASP A 103 -2.26 -2.00 4.86
N THR A 104 -1.93 -3.22 5.28
CA THR A 104 -1.62 -3.53 6.68
C THR A 104 -0.38 -2.77 7.16
N VAL A 105 0.65 -2.63 6.29
CA VAL A 105 1.85 -1.84 6.60
C VAL A 105 1.51 -0.35 6.67
N VAL A 106 0.78 0.18 5.68
CA VAL A 106 0.33 1.58 5.65
C VAL A 106 -0.49 1.91 6.91
N LYS A 107 -1.45 1.04 7.25
CA LYS A 107 -2.23 1.17 8.47
C LYS A 107 -1.35 1.16 9.73
N ALA A 108 -0.37 0.26 9.82
CA ALA A 108 0.52 0.21 10.97
C ALA A 108 1.37 1.48 11.10
N LEU A 109 1.85 2.05 10.00
CA LEU A 109 2.64 3.28 10.00
C LEU A 109 1.83 4.50 10.47
N HIS A 110 0.55 4.59 10.09
CA HIS A 110 -0.30 5.70 10.49
C HIS A 110 -0.85 5.59 11.93
N TRP A 111 -1.24 4.37 12.37
CA TRP A 111 -2.00 4.20 13.61
C TRP A 111 -1.23 3.54 14.76
N THR A 112 -0.18 2.78 14.49
CA THR A 112 0.57 2.03 15.53
C THR A 112 2.07 2.31 15.51
N ASN A 113 2.51 3.41 14.89
CA ASN A 113 3.94 3.76 14.76
C ASN A 113 4.80 2.63 14.17
N GLY A 114 4.26 1.90 13.18
CA GLY A 114 4.93 0.78 12.54
C GLY A 114 4.96 -0.52 13.36
N LYS A 115 4.21 -0.60 14.47
CA LYS A 115 4.18 -1.82 15.28
C LYS A 115 3.30 -2.88 14.64
N LEU A 116 3.91 -4.01 14.26
CA LEU A 116 3.28 -5.19 13.69
C LEU A 116 3.47 -6.37 14.66
N ARG A 117 2.43 -7.20 14.83
CA ARG A 117 2.55 -8.40 15.68
C ARG A 117 3.52 -9.40 15.05
N ALA A 118 4.46 -9.93 15.85
CA ALA A 118 5.56 -10.77 15.36
C ALA A 118 5.10 -11.99 14.53
N ARG A 119 3.93 -12.57 14.86
CA ARG A 119 3.37 -13.72 14.13
C ARG A 119 2.85 -13.39 12.73
N VAL A 120 2.59 -12.11 12.40
CA VAL A 120 1.99 -11.72 11.11
C VAL A 120 2.93 -12.02 9.94
N ALA A 121 4.22 -11.68 10.06
CA ALA A 121 5.19 -11.86 8.98
C ALA A 121 5.37 -13.34 8.54
N PRO A 122 5.65 -14.31 9.44
CA PRO A 122 5.78 -15.70 9.04
C PRO A 122 4.46 -16.32 8.55
N LEU A 123 3.33 -15.97 9.15
CA LEU A 123 2.03 -16.49 8.72
C LEU A 123 1.61 -15.90 7.38
N LYS A 124 1.92 -14.62 7.09
CA LYS A 124 1.75 -14.02 5.76
C LYS A 124 2.56 -14.76 4.71
N MET A 125 3.82 -15.07 5.02
CA MET A 125 4.71 -15.81 4.12
C MET A 125 4.10 -17.16 3.72
N ILE A 126 3.65 -17.95 4.69
CA ILE A 126 3.09 -19.29 4.47
C ILE A 126 1.73 -19.20 3.75
N ALA A 127 0.82 -18.38 4.25
CA ALA A 127 -0.54 -18.25 3.69
C ALA A 127 -0.51 -17.75 2.24
N SER A 128 0.34 -16.74 1.94
CA SER A 128 0.47 -16.21 0.58
C SER A 128 1.14 -17.21 -0.36
N ALA A 129 2.14 -17.97 0.12
CA ALA A 129 2.77 -19.01 -0.69
C ALA A 129 1.75 -20.09 -1.08
N ILE A 130 0.87 -20.49 -0.17
CA ILE A 130 -0.19 -21.47 -0.44
C ILE A 130 -1.22 -20.89 -1.40
N THR A 131 -1.73 -19.67 -1.15
CA THR A 131 -2.73 -19.04 -2.02
C THR A 131 -2.22 -18.90 -3.46
N ILE A 132 -1.02 -18.31 -3.64
CA ILE A 132 -0.47 -18.04 -4.97
C ILE A 132 0.02 -19.33 -5.62
N GLY A 133 0.69 -20.19 -4.84
CA GLY A 133 1.23 -21.47 -5.31
C GLY A 133 0.16 -22.47 -5.74
N SER A 134 -1.04 -22.42 -5.14
CA SER A 134 -2.18 -23.23 -5.59
C SER A 134 -2.90 -22.65 -6.81
N GLY A 135 -2.50 -21.48 -7.30
CA GLY A 135 -3.07 -20.85 -8.49
C GLY A 135 -3.96 -19.63 -8.22
N GLY A 136 -4.12 -19.21 -6.96
CA GLY A 136 -4.84 -17.97 -6.65
C GLY A 136 -4.28 -16.78 -7.42
N SER A 137 -5.17 -16.00 -8.05
CA SER A 137 -4.78 -14.84 -8.89
C SER A 137 -4.31 -13.68 -8.02
N ALA A 138 -3.04 -13.68 -7.65
CA ALA A 138 -2.45 -12.66 -6.78
C ALA A 138 -0.94 -12.56 -7.00
N GLY A 139 -0.37 -11.41 -6.62
CA GLY A 139 1.06 -11.12 -6.69
C GLY A 139 1.81 -11.42 -5.39
N ARG A 140 3.11 -11.58 -5.49
CA ARG A 140 4.02 -11.83 -4.35
C ARG A 140 4.47 -10.55 -3.63
N GLU A 141 4.27 -9.39 -4.21
CA GLU A 141 4.88 -8.12 -3.81
C GLU A 141 4.25 -7.57 -2.52
N GLY A 142 2.92 -7.48 -2.45
CA GLY A 142 2.21 -7.04 -1.25
C GLY A 142 2.52 -7.91 -0.03
N PRO A 143 2.48 -9.25 -0.15
CA PRO A 143 2.99 -10.14 0.89
C PRO A 143 4.43 -9.86 1.28
N THR A 144 5.36 -9.70 0.31
CA THR A 144 6.76 -9.38 0.60
C THR A 144 6.90 -8.09 1.39
N ALA A 145 6.16 -7.03 1.00
CA ALA A 145 6.14 -5.77 1.73
C ALA A 145 5.77 -5.96 3.21
N LEU A 146 4.72 -6.73 3.50
CA LEU A 146 4.29 -7.00 4.87
C LEU A 146 5.27 -7.92 5.63
N ILE A 147 5.83 -8.92 4.97
CA ILE A 147 6.80 -9.85 5.57
C ILE A 147 8.05 -9.08 6.03
N THR A 148 8.65 -8.28 5.14
CA THR A 148 9.89 -7.57 5.44
C THR A 148 9.68 -6.38 6.37
N ALA A 149 8.56 -5.65 6.24
CA ALA A 149 8.14 -4.65 7.22
C ALA A 149 7.89 -5.26 8.61
N GLY A 150 7.29 -6.46 8.66
CA GLY A 150 7.07 -7.19 9.90
C GLY A 150 8.37 -7.62 10.58
N PHE A 151 9.34 -8.12 9.83
CA PHE A 151 10.67 -8.41 10.37
C PHE A 151 11.38 -7.15 10.87
N ALA A 152 11.27 -6.02 10.16
CA ALA A 152 11.81 -4.75 10.62
C ALA A 152 11.13 -4.26 11.91
N SER A 153 9.82 -4.46 12.06
CA SER A 153 9.08 -4.14 13.29
C SER A 153 9.55 -5.01 14.47
N ILE A 154 9.73 -6.33 14.25
CA ILE A 154 10.27 -7.25 15.27
C ILE A 154 11.69 -6.83 15.67
N TYR A 155 12.55 -6.52 14.69
CA TYR A 155 13.91 -6.05 14.92
C TYR A 155 13.94 -4.78 15.77
N ALA A 156 13.09 -3.80 15.44
CA ALA A 156 12.97 -2.56 16.19
C ALA A 156 12.49 -2.78 17.64
N ASP A 157 11.55 -3.71 17.86
CA ASP A 157 11.06 -4.07 19.20
C ASP A 157 12.15 -4.78 20.01
N LEU A 158 12.89 -5.72 19.43
CA LEU A 158 14.00 -6.44 20.10
C LEU A 158 15.11 -5.50 20.54
N LEU A 159 15.42 -4.47 19.77
CA LEU A 159 16.45 -3.48 20.08
C LEU A 159 15.92 -2.25 20.82
N HIS A 160 14.66 -2.28 21.26
CA HIS A 160 14.01 -1.20 22.00
C HIS A 160 14.15 0.17 21.30
N ARG A 161 13.94 0.19 19.97
CA ARG A 161 13.98 1.40 19.15
C ARG A 161 12.78 2.30 19.46
N SER A 162 12.99 3.62 19.38
CA SER A 162 11.91 4.59 19.53
C SER A 162 10.84 4.40 18.45
N ASP A 163 9.62 4.90 18.70
CA ASP A 163 8.51 4.84 17.75
C ASP A 163 8.87 5.47 16.39
N ARG A 164 9.63 6.58 16.38
CA ARG A 164 10.11 7.24 15.18
C ARG A 164 11.10 6.35 14.41
N GLU A 165 12.11 5.80 15.11
CA GLU A 165 13.08 4.88 14.50
C GLU A 165 12.39 3.62 13.97
N ARG A 166 11.43 3.05 14.71
CA ARG A 166 10.64 1.90 14.24
C ARG A 166 9.91 2.20 12.93
N ARG A 167 9.25 3.36 12.81
CA ARG A 167 8.59 3.78 11.57
C ARG A 167 9.57 3.82 10.39
N LEU A 168 10.74 4.44 10.57
CA LEU A 168 11.79 4.52 9.55
C LEU A 168 12.32 3.13 9.16
N LEU A 169 12.56 2.26 10.14
CA LEU A 169 13.04 0.89 9.90
C LEU A 169 11.99 0.02 9.19
N VAL A 170 10.71 0.18 9.54
CA VAL A 170 9.59 -0.54 8.88
C VAL A 170 9.46 -0.12 7.42
N LEU A 171 9.57 1.19 7.11
CA LEU A 171 9.62 1.70 5.74
C LEU A 171 10.83 1.13 4.97
N ALA A 172 12.01 1.17 5.58
CA ALA A 172 13.25 0.65 5.00
C ALA A 172 13.15 -0.87 4.74
N GLY A 173 12.59 -1.63 5.69
CA GLY A 173 12.33 -3.07 5.52
C GLY A 173 11.37 -3.38 4.38
N MET A 174 10.28 -2.60 4.26
CA MET A 174 9.34 -2.70 3.15
C MET A 174 10.02 -2.44 1.80
N ALA A 175 10.79 -1.35 1.70
CA ALA A 175 11.54 -1.00 0.48
C ALA A 175 12.56 -2.08 0.10
N ALA A 176 13.29 -2.65 1.08
CA ALA A 176 14.26 -3.71 0.87
C ALA A 176 13.63 -4.98 0.28
N GLY A 177 12.53 -5.46 0.86
CA GLY A 177 11.84 -6.64 0.36
C GLY A 177 11.31 -6.47 -1.05
N LEU A 178 10.67 -5.34 -1.32
CA LEU A 178 10.15 -5.00 -2.64
C LEU A 178 11.29 -4.87 -3.67
N SER A 179 12.42 -4.24 -3.30
CA SER A 179 13.60 -4.10 -4.16
C SER A 179 14.15 -5.46 -4.60
N ALA A 180 14.23 -6.42 -3.69
CA ALA A 180 14.69 -7.76 -4.02
C ALA A 180 13.77 -8.49 -5.00
N VAL A 181 12.44 -8.33 -4.87
CA VAL A 181 11.46 -9.01 -5.74
C VAL A 181 11.35 -8.35 -7.11
N PHE A 182 11.35 -7.01 -7.16
CA PHE A 182 11.17 -6.25 -8.39
C PHE A 182 12.46 -5.95 -9.15
N ARG A 183 13.61 -6.10 -8.50
CA ARG A 183 14.92 -5.64 -9.00
C ARG A 183 14.90 -4.14 -9.34
N SER A 184 14.22 -3.37 -8.51
CA SER A 184 13.95 -1.95 -8.69
C SER A 184 14.26 -1.18 -7.41
N PRO A 185 15.53 -0.82 -7.14
CA PRO A 185 15.90 -0.21 -5.87
C PRO A 185 15.38 1.22 -5.70
N ILE A 186 15.40 2.05 -6.74
CA ILE A 186 14.96 3.45 -6.65
C ILE A 186 13.43 3.51 -6.61
N GLY A 187 12.77 2.81 -7.52
CA GLY A 187 11.32 2.80 -7.60
C GLY A 187 10.66 2.28 -6.32
N THR A 188 11.21 1.22 -5.71
CA THR A 188 10.65 0.66 -4.47
C THR A 188 10.93 1.50 -3.23
N ALA A 189 12.06 2.22 -3.19
CA ALA A 189 12.33 3.18 -2.13
C ALA A 189 11.32 4.33 -2.15
N ILE A 190 11.01 4.85 -3.34
CA ILE A 190 9.99 5.89 -3.52
C ILE A 190 8.59 5.31 -3.22
N PHE A 191 8.30 4.08 -3.67
CA PHE A 191 7.03 3.43 -3.36
C PHE A 191 6.75 3.35 -1.87
N ALA A 192 7.74 2.98 -1.06
CA ALA A 192 7.58 2.84 0.38
C ALA A 192 7.14 4.16 1.06
N VAL A 193 7.55 5.30 0.53
CA VAL A 193 7.22 6.63 1.10
C VAL A 193 6.03 7.31 0.41
N GLU A 194 5.76 7.00 -0.87
CA GLU A 194 4.63 7.54 -1.64
C GLU A 194 3.33 6.82 -1.32
N VAL A 195 3.35 5.50 -1.10
CA VAL A 195 2.15 4.68 -0.90
C VAL A 195 1.36 5.01 0.37
N LEU A 196 1.93 5.78 1.27
CA LEU A 196 1.29 6.18 2.53
C LEU A 196 0.13 7.16 2.31
N TYR A 197 0.22 7.98 1.26
CA TYR A 197 -0.70 9.09 1.01
C TYR A 197 -1.39 8.93 -0.34
N SER A 198 -2.65 9.31 -0.40
CA SER A 198 -3.43 9.32 -1.65
C SER A 198 -3.28 10.62 -2.44
N GLY A 199 -2.75 11.68 -1.80
CA GLY A 199 -2.25 12.90 -2.42
C GLY A 199 -0.80 12.74 -2.88
N ILE A 200 -0.24 13.78 -3.55
CA ILE A 200 1.17 13.79 -3.96
C ILE A 200 2.04 14.25 -2.78
N GLU A 201 2.15 13.40 -1.77
CA GLU A 201 2.97 13.62 -0.59
C GLU A 201 3.93 12.46 -0.34
N PHE A 202 5.05 12.76 0.33
CA PHE A 202 6.09 11.79 0.63
C PHE A 202 6.49 11.83 2.10
N GLU A 203 6.82 10.68 2.66
CA GLU A 203 7.55 10.61 3.93
C GLU A 203 9.05 10.87 3.68
N ALA A 204 9.39 12.16 3.45
CA ALA A 204 10.72 12.57 2.97
C ALA A 204 11.87 12.09 3.89
N GLU A 205 11.66 12.06 5.22
CA GLU A 205 12.66 11.57 6.18
C GLU A 205 12.97 10.08 5.95
N GLY A 206 11.96 9.28 5.60
CA GLY A 206 12.09 7.84 5.35
C GLY A 206 12.83 7.51 4.07
N LEU A 207 12.81 8.41 3.08
CA LEU A 207 13.31 8.13 1.73
C LEU A 207 14.79 7.72 1.71
N LEU A 208 15.65 8.41 2.49
CA LEU A 208 17.08 8.09 2.54
C LEU A 208 17.34 6.67 3.05
N TYR A 209 16.64 6.26 4.11
CA TYR A 209 16.77 4.92 4.68
C TYR A 209 16.16 3.86 3.75
N CYS A 210 15.04 4.16 3.10
CA CYS A 210 14.43 3.29 2.09
C CYS A 210 15.39 3.08 0.91
N MET A 211 16.02 4.13 0.39
CA MET A 211 17.00 4.03 -0.70
C MET A 211 18.19 3.18 -0.31
N LEU A 212 18.77 3.41 0.87
CA LEU A 212 19.92 2.61 1.34
C LEU A 212 19.54 1.13 1.48
N ALA A 213 18.43 0.83 2.16
CA ALA A 213 17.96 -0.54 2.34
C ALA A 213 17.64 -1.23 1.01
N ALA A 214 16.97 -0.53 0.09
CA ALA A 214 16.61 -1.03 -1.22
C ALA A 214 17.85 -1.33 -2.10
N ILE A 215 18.85 -0.44 -2.09
CA ILE A 215 20.11 -0.65 -2.83
C ILE A 215 20.87 -1.84 -2.26
N VAL A 216 20.98 -1.96 -0.93
CA VAL A 216 21.62 -3.09 -0.28
C VAL A 216 20.88 -4.40 -0.61
N ALA A 217 19.55 -4.38 -0.53
CA ALA A 217 18.75 -5.55 -0.88
C ALA A 217 18.88 -5.95 -2.35
N TYR A 218 18.91 -4.99 -3.26
CA TYR A 218 19.18 -5.22 -4.68
C TYR A 218 20.55 -5.86 -4.89
N ALA A 219 21.59 -5.33 -4.24
CA ALA A 219 22.95 -5.83 -4.34
C ALA A 219 23.05 -7.28 -3.83
N VAL A 220 22.50 -7.57 -2.66
CA VAL A 220 22.47 -8.92 -2.09
C VAL A 220 21.66 -9.86 -2.97
N ASN A 221 20.49 -9.43 -3.44
CA ASN A 221 19.64 -10.23 -4.32
C ASN A 221 20.33 -10.55 -5.66
N GLY A 222 21.03 -9.59 -6.24
CA GLY A 222 21.78 -9.76 -7.48
C GLY A 222 22.85 -10.84 -7.42
N ALA A 223 23.48 -11.03 -6.25
CA ALA A 223 24.44 -12.12 -6.02
C ALA A 223 23.78 -13.53 -6.09
N PHE A 224 22.48 -13.65 -5.82
CA PHE A 224 21.75 -14.92 -5.88
C PHE A 224 21.11 -15.20 -7.24
N VAL A 225 20.51 -14.16 -7.87
CA VAL A 225 19.65 -14.34 -9.05
C VAL A 225 20.12 -13.57 -10.29
N GLY A 226 21.27 -12.93 -10.22
CA GLY A 226 21.82 -12.10 -11.30
C GLY A 226 21.26 -10.67 -11.32
N TRP A 227 21.87 -9.85 -12.17
CA TRP A 227 21.66 -8.40 -12.24
C TRP A 227 20.75 -7.96 -13.39
N GLU A 228 20.27 -8.93 -14.20
CA GLU A 228 19.40 -8.60 -15.32
C GLU A 228 18.05 -8.05 -14.82
N PRO A 229 17.42 -7.14 -15.57
CA PRO A 229 16.05 -6.70 -15.31
C PRO A 229 15.09 -7.88 -15.19
N LEU A 230 13.95 -7.67 -14.53
CA LEU A 230 12.95 -8.73 -14.33
C LEU A 230 12.36 -9.18 -15.66
N PHE A 231 11.99 -8.23 -16.53
CA PHE A 231 11.48 -8.48 -17.87
C PHE A 231 12.55 -8.22 -18.92
N ARG A 232 12.60 -9.05 -19.95
CA ARG A 232 13.46 -8.84 -21.10
C ARG A 232 12.76 -7.98 -22.13
N VAL A 233 13.41 -6.89 -22.53
CA VAL A 233 12.91 -5.96 -23.53
C VAL A 233 13.91 -5.88 -24.68
N PRO A 234 13.45 -5.96 -25.95
CA PRO A 234 14.35 -5.77 -27.10
C PRO A 234 15.06 -4.43 -27.04
N ALA A 235 16.38 -4.41 -27.31
CA ALA A 235 17.28 -3.29 -27.05
C ALA A 235 17.03 -2.00 -27.87
N GLN A 236 16.09 -1.98 -28.81
CA GLN A 236 15.90 -0.87 -29.74
C GLN A 236 14.53 -0.21 -29.57
N TRP A 237 14.35 0.52 -28.48
CA TRP A 237 13.08 1.20 -28.30
C TRP A 237 13.24 2.63 -27.77
N ALA A 238 13.08 3.60 -28.64
CA ALA A 238 12.91 5.00 -28.28
C ALA A 238 11.81 5.62 -29.16
N PRO A 239 10.97 6.50 -28.60
CA PRO A 239 9.99 7.24 -29.39
C PRO A 239 10.71 8.17 -30.35
N THR A 240 10.48 8.00 -31.67
CA THR A 240 11.19 8.76 -32.70
C THR A 240 10.35 9.87 -33.33
N ARG A 241 9.03 9.90 -33.07
CA ARG A 241 8.11 10.85 -33.70
C ARG A 241 7.12 11.44 -32.70
N LEU A 242 6.79 12.71 -32.87
CA LEU A 242 5.83 13.43 -32.02
C LEU A 242 4.44 12.76 -31.99
N VAL A 243 4.01 12.18 -33.12
CA VAL A 243 2.71 11.48 -33.22
C VAL A 243 2.59 10.30 -32.27
N ASN A 244 3.71 9.68 -31.87
CA ASN A 244 3.71 8.59 -30.91
C ASN A 244 3.21 9.02 -29.54
N PHE A 245 3.47 10.28 -29.15
CA PHE A 245 3.00 10.83 -27.87
C PHE A 245 1.46 10.94 -27.80
N ALA A 246 0.77 11.11 -28.93
CA ALA A 246 -0.69 11.06 -28.96
C ALA A 246 -1.23 9.66 -28.58
N TRP A 247 -0.56 8.59 -29.03
CA TRP A 247 -0.91 7.22 -28.66
C TRP A 247 -0.60 6.92 -27.19
N TYR A 248 0.50 7.43 -26.64
CA TYR A 248 0.83 7.30 -25.22
C TYR A 248 -0.16 8.06 -24.35
N ALA A 249 -0.58 9.26 -24.78
CA ALA A 249 -1.63 10.01 -24.12
C ALA A 249 -2.98 9.28 -24.15
N ALA A 250 -3.38 8.72 -25.29
CA ALA A 250 -4.61 7.92 -25.42
C ALA A 250 -4.58 6.68 -24.53
N LEU A 251 -3.43 5.96 -24.48
CA LEU A 251 -3.22 4.84 -23.57
C LEU A 251 -3.32 5.28 -22.11
N GLY A 252 -2.74 6.44 -21.75
CA GLY A 252 -2.84 7.01 -20.40
C GLY A 252 -4.28 7.30 -19.98
N LEU A 253 -5.06 7.93 -20.86
CA LEU A 253 -6.49 8.21 -20.61
C LEU A 253 -7.30 6.91 -20.42
N ALA A 254 -7.11 5.93 -21.31
CA ALA A 254 -7.76 4.62 -21.18
C ALA A 254 -7.32 3.88 -19.92
N SER A 255 -6.02 3.96 -19.57
CA SER A 255 -5.48 3.40 -18.33
C SER A 255 -6.13 4.01 -17.09
N GLY A 256 -6.43 5.31 -17.08
CA GLY A 256 -7.11 5.99 -15.99
C GLY A 256 -8.54 5.48 -15.76
N VAL A 257 -9.25 5.13 -16.83
CA VAL A 257 -10.57 4.48 -16.72
C VAL A 257 -10.44 3.09 -16.09
N ILE A 258 -9.53 2.25 -16.59
CA ILE A 258 -9.28 0.91 -16.03
C ILE A 258 -8.79 1.00 -14.59
N ALA A 259 -7.92 1.97 -14.29
CA ALA A 259 -7.40 2.24 -12.96
C ALA A 259 -8.49 2.69 -11.96
N THR A 260 -9.61 3.23 -12.45
CA THR A 260 -10.79 3.55 -11.62
C THR A 260 -11.67 2.32 -11.41
N LEU A 261 -11.89 1.53 -12.45
CA LEU A 261 -12.74 0.33 -12.39
C LEU A 261 -12.14 -0.77 -11.50
N LEU A 262 -10.82 -0.91 -11.50
CA LEU A 262 -10.14 -2.00 -10.78
C LEU A 262 -10.34 -1.93 -9.26
N PRO A 263 -10.09 -0.82 -8.55
CA PRO A 263 -10.38 -0.70 -7.12
C PRO A 263 -11.87 -0.86 -6.79
N ASP A 264 -12.75 -0.25 -7.56
CA ASP A 264 -14.19 -0.30 -7.32
C ASP A 264 -14.71 -1.75 -7.45
N LEU A 265 -14.31 -2.48 -8.50
CA LEU A 265 -14.63 -3.90 -8.66
C LEU A 265 -14.07 -4.74 -7.49
N PHE A 266 -12.80 -4.51 -7.13
CA PHE A 266 -12.11 -5.24 -6.08
C PHE A 266 -12.84 -5.12 -4.74
N TYR A 267 -13.13 -3.91 -4.31
CA TYR A 267 -13.75 -3.69 -3.00
C TYR A 267 -15.25 -3.98 -2.98
N ARG A 268 -15.98 -3.80 -4.09
CA ARG A 268 -17.37 -4.28 -4.20
C ARG A 268 -17.45 -5.80 -4.09
N MET A 269 -16.49 -6.52 -4.67
CA MET A 269 -16.38 -7.97 -4.53
C MET A 269 -16.09 -8.35 -3.07
N ARG A 270 -15.22 -7.59 -2.37
CA ARG A 270 -14.97 -7.76 -0.93
C ARG A 270 -16.24 -7.57 -0.11
N ASP A 271 -16.99 -6.51 -0.36
CA ASP A 271 -18.26 -6.27 0.32
C ASP A 271 -19.24 -7.42 0.09
N ALA A 272 -19.32 -7.94 -1.15
CA ALA A 272 -20.16 -9.08 -1.47
C ALA A 272 -19.74 -10.34 -0.70
N PHE A 273 -18.44 -10.64 -0.61
CA PHE A 273 -17.95 -11.77 0.19
C PHE A 273 -18.20 -11.55 1.69
N HIS A 274 -18.04 -10.33 2.20
CA HIS A 274 -18.33 -10.04 3.60
C HIS A 274 -19.81 -10.24 3.94
N ALA A 275 -20.71 -9.94 3.02
CA ALA A 275 -22.15 -10.12 3.21
C ALA A 275 -22.60 -11.59 3.26
N ILE A 276 -21.80 -12.54 2.78
CA ILE A 276 -22.14 -13.96 2.83
C ILE A 276 -22.05 -14.47 4.28
N PRO A 277 -23.12 -15.01 4.86
CA PRO A 277 -23.18 -15.43 6.27
C PRO A 277 -22.56 -16.82 6.50
N ILE A 278 -21.28 -16.99 6.17
CA ILE A 278 -20.48 -18.20 6.40
C ILE A 278 -19.21 -17.86 7.17
N PRO A 279 -18.58 -18.84 7.84
CA PRO A 279 -17.33 -18.62 8.55
C PRO A 279 -16.27 -17.99 7.63
N PRO A 280 -15.55 -16.93 8.09
CA PRO A 280 -14.59 -16.19 7.24
C PRO A 280 -13.52 -17.07 6.60
N TRP A 281 -13.04 -18.10 7.29
CA TRP A 281 -12.01 -19.01 6.80
C TRP A 281 -12.42 -19.87 5.58
N LEU A 282 -13.73 -20.04 5.33
CA LEU A 282 -14.26 -20.77 4.17
C LEU A 282 -14.33 -19.91 2.90
N LYS A 283 -14.44 -18.58 3.05
CA LYS A 283 -14.61 -17.66 1.91
C LYS A 283 -13.47 -17.74 0.88
N PRO A 284 -12.17 -17.83 1.29
CA PRO A 284 -11.08 -18.02 0.33
C PRO A 284 -11.17 -19.31 -0.48
N GLY A 285 -11.78 -20.36 0.08
CA GLY A 285 -12.07 -21.59 -0.67
C GLY A 285 -13.08 -21.38 -1.80
N ILE A 286 -14.15 -20.58 -1.54
CA ILE A 286 -15.12 -20.21 -2.59
C ILE A 286 -14.44 -19.35 -3.66
N GLY A 287 -13.65 -18.35 -3.27
CA GLY A 287 -12.86 -17.54 -4.19
C GLY A 287 -11.94 -18.41 -5.05
N GLY A 288 -11.24 -19.37 -4.44
CA GLY A 288 -10.38 -20.34 -5.12
C GLY A 288 -11.15 -21.23 -6.11
N LEU A 289 -12.35 -21.71 -5.72
CA LEU A 289 -13.20 -22.51 -6.61
C LEU A 289 -13.60 -21.70 -7.85
N LEU A 290 -14.07 -20.47 -7.68
CA LEU A 290 -14.50 -19.63 -8.80
C LEU A 290 -13.34 -19.29 -9.74
N VAL A 291 -12.16 -18.98 -9.20
CA VAL A 291 -10.94 -18.78 -9.99
C VAL A 291 -10.52 -20.07 -10.71
N GLY A 292 -10.60 -21.20 -10.04
CA GLY A 292 -10.29 -22.49 -10.63
C GLY A 292 -11.23 -22.87 -11.78
N LEU A 293 -12.53 -22.64 -11.62
CA LEU A 293 -13.51 -22.84 -12.71
C LEU A 293 -13.24 -21.92 -13.90
N MET A 294 -12.91 -20.65 -13.63
CA MET A 294 -12.52 -19.70 -14.66
C MET A 294 -11.24 -20.15 -15.39
N ALA A 295 -10.29 -20.74 -14.67
CA ALA A 295 -9.03 -21.23 -15.23
C ALA A 295 -9.18 -22.48 -16.12
N LEU A 296 -10.30 -23.18 -16.11
CA LEU A 296 -10.59 -24.23 -17.08
C LEU A 296 -10.63 -23.70 -18.53
N ALA A 297 -11.13 -22.47 -18.69
CA ALA A 297 -11.16 -21.80 -19.99
C ALA A 297 -9.96 -20.84 -20.17
N LEU A 298 -9.52 -20.19 -19.10
CA LEU A 298 -8.52 -19.14 -19.11
C LEU A 298 -7.44 -19.38 -18.02
N PRO A 299 -6.56 -20.39 -18.17
CA PRO A 299 -5.52 -20.69 -17.19
C PRO A 299 -4.51 -19.54 -17.01
N GLN A 300 -4.51 -18.55 -17.88
CA GLN A 300 -3.68 -17.34 -17.86
C GLN A 300 -3.97 -16.44 -16.66
N VAL A 301 -5.14 -16.56 -16.05
CA VAL A 301 -5.51 -15.74 -14.87
C VAL A 301 -4.85 -16.20 -13.59
N LEU A 302 -4.27 -17.41 -13.55
CA LEU A 302 -3.66 -17.98 -12.36
C LEU A 302 -2.40 -17.24 -11.92
N ALA A 303 -2.17 -17.22 -10.60
CA ALA A 303 -1.00 -16.62 -9.93
C ALA A 303 -0.71 -15.17 -10.37
N GLY A 304 0.55 -14.71 -10.32
CA GLY A 304 0.95 -13.36 -10.72
C GLY A 304 0.87 -13.07 -12.21
N GLY A 305 1.05 -14.08 -13.07
CA GLY A 305 0.94 -13.96 -14.52
C GLY A 305 2.15 -13.35 -15.23
N TYR A 306 3.31 -13.31 -14.60
CA TYR A 306 4.53 -12.67 -15.15
C TYR A 306 4.96 -13.20 -16.52
N GLY A 307 4.89 -14.52 -16.75
CA GLY A 307 5.22 -15.09 -18.06
C GLY A 307 4.29 -14.60 -19.16
N TRP A 308 3.02 -14.38 -18.86
CA TRP A 308 2.05 -13.83 -19.81
C TRP A 308 2.29 -12.35 -20.10
N ILE A 309 2.78 -11.58 -19.10
CA ILE A 309 3.24 -10.20 -19.33
C ILE A 309 4.42 -10.22 -20.31
N GLN A 310 5.39 -11.13 -20.15
CA GLN A 310 6.51 -11.25 -21.09
C GLN A 310 6.05 -11.60 -22.50
N LEU A 311 5.10 -12.54 -22.65
CA LEU A 311 4.52 -12.87 -23.95
C LEU A 311 3.77 -11.70 -24.60
N ALA A 312 3.16 -10.82 -23.81
CA ALA A 312 2.58 -9.57 -24.30
C ALA A 312 3.66 -8.56 -24.74
N ILE A 313 4.77 -8.43 -23.98
CA ILE A 313 5.94 -7.62 -24.35
C ILE A 313 6.50 -8.12 -25.71
N ASP A 314 6.61 -9.43 -25.87
CA ASP A 314 7.12 -10.07 -27.08
C ASP A 314 6.12 -10.03 -28.29
N GLY A 315 4.90 -9.47 -28.07
CA GLY A 315 3.88 -9.33 -29.12
C GLY A 315 3.24 -10.64 -29.57
N GLN A 316 3.27 -11.67 -28.73
CA GLN A 316 2.80 -13.01 -29.10
C GLN A 316 1.29 -13.25 -28.84
N LEU A 317 0.58 -12.25 -28.31
CA LEU A 317 -0.83 -12.37 -27.96
C LEU A 317 -1.73 -11.60 -28.94
N ALA A 318 -2.82 -12.24 -29.37
CA ALA A 318 -3.79 -11.62 -30.26
C ALA A 318 -4.60 -10.51 -29.55
N PHE A 319 -5.04 -9.51 -30.30
CA PHE A 319 -5.80 -8.36 -29.78
C PHE A 319 -7.05 -8.76 -28.97
N SER A 320 -7.88 -9.62 -29.50
CA SER A 320 -9.10 -10.09 -28.81
C SER A 320 -8.78 -10.83 -27.50
N PHE A 321 -7.70 -11.59 -27.51
CA PHE A 321 -7.27 -12.35 -26.35
C PHE A 321 -6.71 -11.43 -25.24
N LEU A 322 -5.99 -10.37 -25.62
CA LEU A 322 -5.51 -9.34 -24.69
C LEU A 322 -6.68 -8.66 -23.95
N LEU A 323 -7.75 -8.30 -24.67
CA LEU A 323 -8.95 -7.71 -24.06
C LEU A 323 -9.66 -8.68 -23.11
N VAL A 324 -9.81 -9.94 -23.49
CA VAL A 324 -10.39 -10.97 -22.61
C VAL A 324 -9.56 -11.13 -21.34
N LEU A 325 -8.23 -11.23 -21.47
CA LEU A 325 -7.34 -11.41 -20.33
C LEU A 325 -7.32 -10.19 -19.39
N LEU A 326 -7.48 -8.98 -19.92
CA LEU A 326 -7.57 -7.75 -19.13
C LEU A 326 -8.71 -7.86 -18.10
N PHE A 327 -9.93 -8.09 -18.57
CA PHE A 327 -11.10 -8.17 -17.67
C PHE A 327 -11.09 -9.45 -16.83
N ALA A 328 -10.68 -10.57 -17.41
CA ALA A 328 -10.57 -11.83 -16.73
C ALA A 328 -9.61 -11.74 -15.51
N LYS A 329 -8.48 -11.06 -15.67
CA LYS A 329 -7.51 -10.88 -14.57
C LYS A 329 -8.05 -9.98 -13.45
N MET A 330 -8.78 -8.92 -13.80
CA MET A 330 -9.45 -8.06 -12.80
C MET A 330 -10.43 -8.86 -11.94
N ILE A 331 -11.25 -9.70 -12.58
CA ILE A 331 -12.22 -10.56 -11.88
C ILE A 331 -11.50 -11.62 -11.03
N ALA A 332 -10.52 -12.32 -11.58
CA ALA A 332 -9.80 -13.37 -10.86
C ALA A 332 -9.02 -12.86 -9.66
N LEU A 333 -8.37 -11.68 -9.78
CA LEU A 333 -7.73 -10.99 -8.67
C LEU A 333 -8.74 -10.69 -7.56
N SER A 334 -9.88 -10.07 -7.93
CA SER A 334 -10.92 -9.72 -6.97
C SER A 334 -11.51 -10.96 -6.29
N LEU A 335 -11.77 -12.04 -7.02
CA LEU A 335 -12.24 -13.30 -6.44
C LEU A 335 -11.24 -13.90 -5.44
N THR A 336 -9.93 -13.86 -5.75
CA THR A 336 -8.91 -14.45 -4.88
C THR A 336 -8.71 -13.63 -3.61
N VAL A 337 -8.43 -12.34 -3.75
CA VAL A 337 -7.96 -11.53 -2.60
C VAL A 337 -9.12 -10.98 -1.80
N SER A 338 -10.21 -10.56 -2.46
CA SER A 338 -11.40 -10.03 -1.78
C SER A 338 -12.22 -11.09 -1.04
N SER A 339 -12.03 -12.37 -1.34
CA SER A 339 -12.61 -13.46 -0.54
C SER A 339 -11.90 -13.70 0.80
N GLY A 340 -10.82 -12.98 1.07
CA GLY A 340 -9.96 -13.16 2.25
C GLY A 340 -8.69 -13.98 1.96
N GLY A 341 -8.41 -14.28 0.70
CA GLY A 341 -7.16 -14.92 0.27
C GLY A 341 -5.95 -14.01 0.53
N SER A 342 -4.84 -14.62 0.90
CA SER A 342 -3.59 -13.91 1.20
C SER A 342 -2.74 -13.75 -0.06
N GLY A 343 -2.62 -12.51 -0.63
CA GLY A 343 -1.84 -12.29 -1.84
C GLY A 343 -1.92 -10.84 -2.34
N GLY A 344 -0.91 -10.36 -3.07
CA GLY A 344 -0.79 -8.97 -3.50
C GLY A 344 -1.64 -8.59 -4.72
N VAL A 345 -1.98 -7.32 -4.82
CA VAL A 345 -2.72 -6.74 -5.96
C VAL A 345 -1.79 -6.20 -7.05
N PHE A 346 -0.49 -6.05 -6.78
CA PHE A 346 0.46 -5.35 -7.64
C PHE A 346 0.67 -6.06 -8.98
N ALA A 347 1.20 -7.30 -8.99
CA ALA A 347 1.46 -8.04 -10.23
C ALA A 347 0.21 -8.23 -11.10
N PRO A 348 -0.97 -8.57 -10.55
CA PRO A 348 -2.20 -8.61 -11.33
C PRO A 348 -2.59 -7.26 -11.95
N SER A 349 -2.34 -6.14 -11.27
CA SER A 349 -2.59 -4.81 -11.83
C SER A 349 -1.62 -4.47 -12.96
N LEU A 350 -0.33 -4.83 -12.83
CA LEU A 350 0.62 -4.75 -13.94
C LEU A 350 0.19 -5.61 -15.13
N PHE A 351 -0.33 -6.81 -14.87
CA PHE A 351 -0.86 -7.69 -15.92
C PHE A 351 -2.02 -7.01 -16.66
N VAL A 352 -2.98 -6.43 -15.94
CA VAL A 352 -4.09 -5.68 -16.54
C VAL A 352 -3.57 -4.56 -17.44
N GLY A 353 -2.58 -3.78 -16.95
CA GLY A 353 -1.92 -2.72 -17.71
C GLY A 353 -1.16 -3.24 -18.93
N ALA A 354 -0.48 -4.38 -18.79
CA ALA A 354 0.23 -5.04 -19.89
C ALA A 354 -0.73 -5.46 -21.01
N MET A 355 -1.88 -6.05 -20.66
CA MET A 355 -2.89 -6.46 -21.65
C MET A 355 -3.50 -5.25 -22.36
N LEU A 356 -3.79 -4.16 -21.63
CA LEU A 356 -4.25 -2.90 -22.22
C LEU A 356 -3.22 -2.32 -23.18
N GLY A 357 -1.96 -2.21 -22.75
CA GLY A 357 -0.86 -1.71 -23.59
C GLY A 357 -0.65 -2.54 -24.85
N GLY A 358 -0.70 -3.87 -24.73
CA GLY A 358 -0.63 -4.78 -25.87
C GLY A 358 -1.79 -4.60 -26.85
N ALA A 359 -3.01 -4.38 -26.37
CA ALA A 359 -4.16 -4.08 -27.20
C ALA A 359 -3.99 -2.76 -27.96
N PHE A 360 -3.48 -1.71 -27.29
CA PHE A 360 -3.14 -0.44 -27.94
C PHE A 360 -2.02 -0.60 -28.98
N ALA A 361 -1.02 -1.44 -28.73
CA ALA A 361 0.04 -1.74 -29.69
C ALA A 361 -0.53 -2.37 -30.98
N ALA A 362 -1.45 -3.30 -30.83
CA ALA A 362 -2.08 -3.97 -31.98
C ALA A 362 -2.89 -2.99 -32.86
N VAL A 363 -3.60 -2.02 -32.24
CA VAL A 363 -4.39 -1.02 -32.97
C VAL A 363 -3.54 0.08 -33.57
N SER A 364 -2.53 0.53 -32.87
CA SER A 364 -1.66 1.63 -33.28
C SER A 364 -0.53 1.21 -34.23
N HIS A 365 -0.35 -0.10 -34.43
CA HIS A 365 0.79 -0.68 -35.15
C HIS A 365 2.16 -0.25 -34.57
N HIS A 366 2.21 0.05 -33.27
CA HIS A 366 3.45 0.33 -32.55
C HIS A 366 4.06 -0.96 -32.00
N PRO A 367 5.37 -1.00 -31.75
CA PRO A 367 6.01 -2.13 -31.09
C PRO A 367 5.36 -2.47 -29.75
N SER A 368 5.01 -3.73 -29.54
CA SER A 368 4.30 -4.19 -28.35
C SER A 368 5.03 -3.86 -27.05
N ALA A 369 6.35 -4.05 -27.02
CA ALA A 369 7.15 -3.87 -25.82
C ALA A 369 6.93 -2.50 -25.15
N GLY A 370 7.00 -1.40 -25.90
CA GLY A 370 6.83 -0.08 -25.33
C GLY A 370 5.44 0.20 -24.83
N MET A 371 4.40 -0.13 -25.61
CA MET A 371 3.01 0.08 -25.21
C MET A 371 2.64 -0.77 -24.00
N VAL A 372 3.11 -2.01 -23.93
CA VAL A 372 2.89 -2.92 -22.79
C VAL A 372 3.52 -2.33 -21.52
N ILE A 373 4.79 -1.87 -21.58
CA ILE A 373 5.50 -1.29 -20.44
C ILE A 373 4.81 -0.01 -19.96
N ILE A 374 4.43 0.87 -20.89
CA ILE A 374 3.69 2.10 -20.57
C ILE A 374 2.34 1.79 -19.93
N GLY A 375 1.60 0.80 -20.47
CA GLY A 375 0.32 0.37 -19.92
C GLY A 375 0.44 -0.20 -18.51
N MET A 376 1.50 -1.02 -18.23
CA MET A 376 1.81 -1.52 -16.90
C MET A 376 1.95 -0.38 -15.89
N ALA A 377 2.77 0.61 -16.23
CA ALA A 377 3.00 1.75 -15.36
C ALA A 377 1.73 2.61 -15.17
N ALA A 378 1.01 2.90 -16.26
CA ALA A 378 -0.14 3.80 -16.24
C ALA A 378 -1.34 3.22 -15.44
N VAL A 379 -1.66 1.93 -15.61
CA VAL A 379 -2.80 1.32 -14.88
C VAL A 379 -2.51 1.22 -13.39
N PHE A 380 -1.33 0.72 -13.00
CA PHE A 380 -1.04 0.57 -11.58
C PHE A 380 -0.79 1.91 -10.90
N GLY A 381 -0.05 2.83 -11.55
CA GLY A 381 0.22 4.18 -11.02
C GLY A 381 -1.05 4.98 -10.74
N GLY A 382 -2.07 4.85 -11.61
CA GLY A 382 -3.39 5.42 -11.39
C GLY A 382 -4.17 4.69 -10.29
N ALA A 383 -4.30 3.38 -10.38
CA ALA A 383 -5.12 2.59 -9.46
C ALA A 383 -4.64 2.64 -8.00
N ALA A 384 -3.33 2.64 -7.79
CA ALA A 384 -2.68 2.70 -6.48
C ALA A 384 -2.39 4.12 -5.99
N ARG A 385 -2.54 5.14 -6.85
CA ARG A 385 -2.17 6.54 -6.58
C ARG A 385 -0.71 6.73 -6.17
N VAL A 386 0.18 6.02 -6.84
CA VAL A 386 1.63 6.09 -6.65
C VAL A 386 2.34 6.31 -8.00
N PRO A 387 2.11 7.45 -8.65
CA PRO A 387 2.55 7.66 -10.02
C PRO A 387 4.06 7.68 -10.18
N ILE A 388 4.81 8.31 -9.26
CA ILE A 388 6.26 8.47 -9.39
C ILE A 388 6.97 7.15 -9.12
N ALA A 389 6.59 6.46 -8.05
CA ALA A 389 7.15 5.15 -7.73
C ALA A 389 6.91 4.14 -8.85
N THR A 390 5.69 4.08 -9.36
CA THR A 390 5.33 3.09 -10.40
C THR A 390 6.08 3.35 -11.70
N LEU A 391 6.21 4.61 -12.10
CA LEU A 391 6.99 4.98 -13.27
C LEU A 391 8.43 4.45 -13.17
N LEU A 392 9.11 4.73 -12.06
CA LEU A 392 10.48 4.29 -11.85
C LEU A 392 10.59 2.78 -11.69
N MET A 393 9.68 2.14 -10.94
CA MET A 393 9.68 0.70 -10.76
C MET A 393 9.56 -0.04 -12.09
N VAL A 394 8.63 0.35 -12.95
CA VAL A 394 8.41 -0.34 -14.23
C VAL A 394 9.60 -0.11 -15.17
N VAL A 395 10.20 1.08 -15.17
CA VAL A 395 11.40 1.37 -15.97
C VAL A 395 12.59 0.53 -15.48
N GLU A 396 12.82 0.42 -14.17
CA GLU A 396 13.91 -0.41 -13.63
C GLU A 396 13.68 -1.90 -13.86
N MET A 397 12.43 -2.40 -13.69
CA MET A 397 12.06 -3.81 -13.91
C MET A 397 12.28 -4.26 -15.36
N THR A 398 12.27 -3.34 -16.30
CA THR A 398 12.35 -3.60 -17.74
C THR A 398 13.68 -3.14 -18.35
N GLY A 399 14.47 -2.35 -17.63
CA GLY A 399 15.63 -1.67 -18.19
C GLY A 399 15.27 -0.63 -19.27
N GLY A 400 14.00 -0.27 -19.37
CA GLY A 400 13.42 0.57 -20.42
C GLY A 400 13.56 2.09 -20.16
N TYR A 401 14.72 2.60 -19.81
CA TYR A 401 14.92 4.02 -19.48
C TYR A 401 14.53 5.00 -20.60
N ALA A 402 14.60 4.58 -21.85
CA ALA A 402 14.14 5.39 -22.99
C ALA A 402 12.62 5.64 -22.95
N LEU A 403 11.86 4.82 -22.21
CA LEU A 403 10.42 4.96 -22.05
C LEU A 403 10.03 5.87 -20.88
N LEU A 404 10.97 6.40 -20.12
CA LEU A 404 10.68 7.20 -18.91
C LEU A 404 9.74 8.38 -19.23
N VAL A 405 10.01 9.13 -20.30
CA VAL A 405 9.20 10.31 -20.67
C VAL A 405 7.82 9.91 -21.20
N PRO A 406 7.69 8.99 -22.18
CA PRO A 406 6.37 8.57 -22.65
C PRO A 406 5.53 7.84 -21.57
N ALA A 407 6.17 7.02 -20.73
CA ALA A 407 5.49 6.39 -19.60
C ALA A 407 5.05 7.44 -18.56
N GLY A 408 5.89 8.46 -18.30
CA GLY A 408 5.53 9.56 -17.41
C GLY A 408 4.28 10.30 -17.87
N LEU A 409 4.17 10.61 -19.17
CA LEU A 409 2.95 11.21 -19.72
C LEU A 409 1.72 10.33 -19.50
N ALA A 410 1.81 9.04 -19.81
CA ALA A 410 0.68 8.12 -19.66
C ALA A 410 0.29 7.91 -18.20
N VAL A 411 1.26 7.78 -17.28
CA VAL A 411 1.03 7.63 -15.83
C VAL A 411 0.35 8.87 -15.25
N LEU A 412 0.81 10.08 -15.60
CA LEU A 412 0.22 11.32 -15.12
C LEU A 412 -1.22 11.50 -15.63
N LEU A 413 -1.48 11.22 -16.91
CA LEU A 413 -2.83 11.27 -17.45
C LEU A 413 -3.74 10.22 -16.81
N SER A 414 -3.22 9.02 -16.60
CA SER A 414 -3.96 7.97 -15.88
C SER A 414 -4.32 8.39 -14.46
N TYR A 415 -3.35 8.95 -13.72
CA TYR A 415 -3.56 9.45 -12.36
C TYR A 415 -4.64 10.56 -12.33
N ILE A 416 -4.55 11.55 -13.25
CA ILE A 416 -5.52 12.66 -13.32
C ILE A 416 -6.93 12.13 -13.62
N VAL A 417 -7.07 11.23 -14.60
CA VAL A 417 -8.37 10.63 -14.95
C VAL A 417 -8.91 9.82 -13.77
N GLN A 418 -8.09 8.96 -13.19
CA GLN A 418 -8.46 8.14 -12.04
C GLN A 418 -8.87 8.99 -10.83
N TYR A 419 -8.08 10.02 -10.50
CA TYR A 419 -8.38 10.92 -9.37
C TYR A 419 -9.74 11.61 -9.52
N ASN A 420 -10.09 12.06 -10.74
CA ASN A 420 -11.37 12.72 -10.99
C ASN A 420 -12.54 11.72 -11.04
N LEU A 421 -12.39 10.60 -11.75
CA LEU A 421 -13.46 9.60 -11.89
C LEU A 421 -13.74 8.87 -10.58
N SER A 422 -12.73 8.60 -9.77
CA SER A 422 -12.89 7.89 -8.50
C SER A 422 -13.73 8.65 -7.45
N ARG A 423 -13.92 9.96 -7.62
CA ARG A 423 -14.88 10.74 -6.81
C ARG A 423 -16.33 10.27 -6.97
N LEU A 424 -16.63 9.59 -8.08
CA LEU A 424 -17.93 8.99 -8.36
C LEU A 424 -18.04 7.55 -7.82
N CYS A 425 -16.94 6.97 -7.38
CA CYS A 425 -16.86 5.60 -6.89
C CYS A 425 -16.86 5.56 -5.37
N LYS A 426 -17.31 4.43 -4.81
CA LYS A 426 -17.26 4.20 -3.36
C LYS A 426 -15.80 4.04 -2.86
N TYR A 427 -14.94 3.44 -3.68
CA TYR A 427 -13.56 3.12 -3.33
C TYR A 427 -12.58 3.84 -4.25
N PRO A 428 -11.81 4.82 -3.72
CA PRO A 428 -11.04 5.73 -4.56
C PRO A 428 -9.69 5.17 -5.01
N SER A 429 -9.10 4.17 -4.34
CA SER A 429 -7.79 3.59 -4.69
C SER A 429 -7.68 2.14 -4.26
N LEU A 430 -6.62 1.44 -4.71
CA LEU A 430 -6.31 0.07 -4.30
C LEU A 430 -5.85 -0.06 -2.83
N TYR A 431 -5.47 1.03 -2.20
CA TYR A 431 -4.98 1.06 -0.82
C TYR A 431 -5.92 1.89 0.06
N GLU A 432 -6.81 1.22 0.78
CA GLU A 432 -7.84 1.84 1.61
C GLU A 432 -7.25 2.59 2.83
N ALA A 433 -6.09 2.14 3.32
CA ALA A 433 -5.42 2.75 4.46
C ALA A 433 -4.61 4.00 4.11
N GLN A 434 -4.52 4.39 2.82
CA GLN A 434 -3.93 5.67 2.42
C GLN A 434 -4.70 6.85 3.02
N LEU A 435 -3.97 7.82 3.54
CA LEU A 435 -4.55 9.09 3.99
C LEU A 435 -4.38 10.15 2.91
N PRO A 436 -5.25 11.20 2.86
CA PRO A 436 -5.13 12.27 1.88
C PRO A 436 -3.78 12.97 1.94
N ASP A 437 -3.33 13.33 3.14
CA ASP A 437 -2.10 14.05 3.38
C ASP A 437 -1.42 13.65 4.72
N ARG A 438 -0.24 14.18 4.96
CA ARG A 438 0.56 13.94 6.16
C ARG A 438 -0.10 14.52 7.42
N ALA A 439 -0.81 15.62 7.28
CA ALA A 439 -1.50 16.26 8.41
C ALA A 439 -2.65 15.38 8.94
N ASP A 440 -3.21 14.52 8.10
CA ASP A 440 -4.24 13.56 8.48
C ASP A 440 -3.69 12.32 9.21
N SER A 441 -2.36 12.11 9.22
CA SER A 441 -1.74 10.95 9.87
C SER A 441 -1.72 11.07 11.39
N PRO A 442 -2.41 10.18 12.14
CA PRO A 442 -2.42 10.21 13.61
C PRO A 442 -1.02 10.13 14.23
N ALA A 443 -0.09 9.43 13.59
CA ALA A 443 1.28 9.31 14.06
C ALA A 443 2.03 10.66 14.01
N HIS A 444 1.82 11.45 12.95
CA HIS A 444 2.40 12.81 12.84
C HIS A 444 1.73 13.79 13.78
N GLN A 445 0.41 13.76 13.90
CA GLN A 445 -0.32 14.59 14.86
C GLN A 445 0.17 14.35 16.29
N ALA A 446 0.35 13.10 16.71
CA ALA A 446 0.88 12.76 18.01
C ALA A 446 2.32 13.27 18.22
N GLU A 447 3.17 13.29 17.19
CA GLU A 447 4.52 13.83 17.24
C GLU A 447 4.51 15.35 17.37
N HIS A 448 3.66 16.06 16.63
CA HIS A 448 3.48 17.51 16.73
C HIS A 448 2.98 17.92 18.13
N ILE A 449 2.01 17.19 18.67
CA ILE A 449 1.50 17.43 20.03
C ILE A 449 2.62 17.20 21.06
N ARG A 450 3.37 16.10 20.97
CA ARG A 450 4.49 15.84 21.88
C ARG A 450 5.57 16.93 21.79
N THR A 451 5.84 17.42 20.59
CA THR A 451 6.81 18.50 20.36
C THR A 451 6.30 19.81 20.95
N ALA A 452 5.04 20.16 20.71
CA ALA A 452 4.41 21.33 21.31
C ALA A 452 4.41 21.26 22.85
N MET A 453 4.04 20.11 23.43
CA MET A 453 4.08 19.87 24.87
C MET A 453 5.48 20.03 25.45
N ARG A 454 6.53 19.51 24.80
CA ARG A 454 7.92 19.68 25.21
C ARG A 454 8.38 21.16 25.18
N LEU A 455 8.03 21.88 24.12
CA LEU A 455 8.35 23.29 23.96
C LEU A 455 7.72 24.13 25.09
N LEU A 456 6.52 23.73 25.51
CA LEU A 456 5.78 24.38 26.59
C LEU A 456 6.33 24.04 27.98
N ASP A 457 6.72 22.78 28.22
CA ASP A 457 7.34 22.35 29.49
C ASP A 457 8.71 23.03 29.74
N HIS A 458 9.43 23.37 28.65
CA HIS A 458 10.75 24.00 28.75
C HIS A 458 10.71 25.53 28.80
N GLY A 459 9.54 26.17 28.81
CA GLY A 459 9.38 27.62 29.02
C GLY A 459 10.02 28.52 27.95
N ASN A 460 10.35 28.01 26.78
CA ASN A 460 11.15 28.67 25.75
C ASN A 460 10.33 29.34 24.63
N ILE A 461 9.06 29.63 24.84
CA ILE A 461 8.31 30.45 23.88
C ILE A 461 8.46 31.90 24.35
N PRO A 462 9.15 32.80 23.61
CA PRO A 462 9.16 34.20 23.92
C PRO A 462 7.78 34.79 23.66
N TRP A 463 7.01 34.98 24.71
CA TRP A 463 5.80 35.78 24.64
C TRP A 463 6.16 37.27 24.70
N PRO A 464 5.35 38.16 24.09
CA PRO A 464 5.55 39.59 24.21
C PRO A 464 5.60 39.98 25.69
N ASP A 465 6.46 40.91 26.05
CA ASP A 465 7.01 41.32 27.36
C ASP A 465 6.06 41.51 28.55
N GLN A 466 4.83 41.05 28.53
CA GLN A 466 3.88 41.30 29.62
C GLN A 466 3.20 40.05 30.22
N VAL A 467 3.59 38.84 29.84
CA VAL A 467 2.96 37.63 30.40
C VAL A 467 4.02 36.72 31.03
N THR A 468 4.16 36.81 32.33
CA THR A 468 4.96 35.90 33.15
C THR A 468 4.33 34.51 33.18
N HIS A 469 5.06 33.50 32.66
CA HIS A 469 4.86 32.07 32.86
C HIS A 469 3.40 31.58 32.91
N ILE A 470 2.77 31.42 31.75
CA ILE A 470 1.48 30.74 31.68
C ILE A 470 1.74 29.26 31.35
N HIS A 471 1.36 28.36 32.27
CA HIS A 471 1.30 26.93 31.96
C HIS A 471 0.20 26.68 30.91
N LEU A 472 0.53 26.17 29.75
CA LEU A 472 -0.47 25.84 28.70
C LEU A 472 -1.56 24.89 29.24
N ALA A 473 -1.19 24.00 30.14
CA ALA A 473 -2.16 23.11 30.81
C ALA A 473 -3.23 23.91 31.58
N SER A 474 -2.88 25.06 32.18
CA SER A 474 -3.83 25.93 32.89
C SER A 474 -4.63 26.82 31.94
N LEU A 475 -4.04 27.25 30.81
CA LEU A 475 -4.76 27.95 29.74
C LEU A 475 -5.81 27.05 29.09
N LEU A 476 -5.43 25.84 28.74
CA LEU A 476 -6.34 24.83 28.17
C LEU A 476 -7.38 24.37 29.23
N GLN A 477 -7.08 24.49 30.53
CA GLN A 477 -8.06 24.23 31.60
C GLN A 477 -9.13 25.32 31.71
N SER A 478 -8.80 26.55 31.33
CA SER A 478 -9.74 27.68 31.39
C SER A 478 -10.68 27.82 30.19
N GLY A 479 -10.57 26.93 29.19
CA GLY A 479 -11.40 26.99 27.96
C GLY A 479 -11.03 28.12 27.01
N ILE A 480 -9.84 28.70 27.17
CA ILE A 480 -9.35 29.78 26.30
C ILE A 480 -8.95 29.22 24.94
N GLU A 481 -9.40 29.86 23.89
CA GLU A 481 -9.03 29.60 22.51
C GLU A 481 -7.67 30.24 22.20
N LEU A 482 -6.75 29.47 21.62
CA LEU A 482 -5.37 29.91 21.37
C LEU A 482 -5.19 29.99 19.85
N ASP A 483 -5.15 31.24 19.34
CA ASP A 483 -4.92 31.47 17.92
C ASP A 483 -3.50 31.07 17.51
N LEU A 484 -3.40 30.27 16.44
CA LEU A 484 -2.13 29.85 15.87
C LEU A 484 -1.72 30.76 14.70
N PRO A 485 -0.41 30.84 14.36
CA PRO A 485 0.07 31.74 13.31
C PRO A 485 -0.51 31.48 11.91
N ASP A 486 -1.07 30.31 11.67
CA ASP A 486 -1.73 29.92 10.42
C ASP A 486 -3.22 30.31 10.37
N GLY A 487 -3.71 30.99 11.41
CA GLY A 487 -5.12 31.38 11.54
C GLY A 487 -6.05 30.26 12.02
N SER A 488 -5.51 29.09 12.36
CA SER A 488 -6.23 28.05 13.10
C SER A 488 -6.26 28.38 14.59
N ALA A 489 -7.20 27.79 15.34
CA ALA A 489 -7.29 28.00 16.77
C ALA A 489 -7.28 26.66 17.52
N LEU A 490 -6.55 26.61 18.64
CA LEU A 490 -6.47 25.44 19.51
C LEU A 490 -7.36 25.67 20.73
N THR A 491 -8.29 24.75 20.99
CA THR A 491 -9.24 24.81 22.12
C THR A 491 -9.28 23.49 22.85
N ALA A 492 -9.39 23.53 24.18
CA ALA A 492 -9.63 22.34 24.97
C ALA A 492 -11.04 22.33 25.56
N ILE A 493 -11.76 21.25 25.37
CA ILE A 493 -13.12 21.05 25.91
C ILE A 493 -13.12 19.84 26.84
N THR A 494 -13.68 20.00 28.04
CA THR A 494 -13.89 18.88 28.97
C THR A 494 -15.31 18.34 28.84
N LEU A 495 -15.45 17.04 28.66
CA LEU A 495 -16.74 16.38 28.58
C LEU A 495 -17.29 16.14 29.98
N ASN A 496 -18.09 17.08 30.50
CA ASN A 496 -18.77 16.95 31.78
C ASN A 496 -20.30 16.95 31.58
N PRO A 497 -21.03 15.99 32.18
CA PRO A 497 -22.49 15.97 32.09
C PRO A 497 -23.17 17.15 32.81
N ASP A 498 -22.49 17.78 33.83
CA ASP A 498 -23.13 18.69 34.80
C ASP A 498 -22.53 20.09 34.85
N SER A 499 -21.78 20.59 33.87
CA SER A 499 -21.21 21.94 33.93
C SER A 499 -22.27 23.01 33.59
N PRO A 500 -22.62 23.91 34.56
CA PRO A 500 -23.48 25.05 34.26
C PRO A 500 -22.72 26.02 33.36
N GLY A 501 -23.14 26.10 32.09
CA GLY A 501 -22.50 26.93 31.04
C GLY A 501 -21.99 26.14 29.83
N SER A 502 -21.93 24.79 29.88
CA SER A 502 -21.73 23.98 28.68
C SER A 502 -22.99 24.07 27.82
N THR A 503 -22.86 24.59 26.63
CA THR A 503 -23.89 24.42 25.60
C THR A 503 -24.25 22.93 25.54
N ASN A 504 -25.54 22.60 25.48
CA ASN A 504 -26.13 21.24 25.44
C ASN A 504 -25.48 20.24 24.46
N GLN A 505 -24.40 20.64 23.80
CA GLN A 505 -23.72 19.94 22.73
C GLN A 505 -22.62 18.99 23.21
N THR A 506 -21.95 19.26 24.36
CA THR A 506 -20.82 18.44 24.82
C THR A 506 -21.25 17.14 25.53
N SER A 507 -22.38 17.14 26.20
CA SER A 507 -22.96 15.94 26.82
C SER A 507 -23.40 14.90 25.78
N ALA A 508 -23.78 15.34 24.57
CA ALA A 508 -24.17 14.47 23.48
C ALA A 508 -23.03 13.61 22.89
N TRP A 509 -21.79 13.86 23.26
CA TRP A 509 -20.60 13.15 22.78
C TRP A 509 -20.19 11.98 23.68
N ILE A 510 -20.59 11.99 24.94
CA ILE A 510 -20.29 10.93 25.90
C ILE A 510 -20.93 9.62 25.46
N GLY A 511 -20.14 8.55 25.36
CA GLY A 511 -20.59 7.23 24.92
C GLY A 511 -20.61 7.03 23.41
N LYS A 512 -20.30 8.06 22.60
CA LYS A 512 -20.22 7.95 21.13
C LYS A 512 -18.80 7.72 20.65
N GLN A 513 -18.69 7.06 19.51
CA GLN A 513 -17.41 6.91 18.81
C GLN A 513 -17.05 8.21 18.05
N ILE A 514 -15.76 8.52 17.95
CA ILE A 514 -15.26 9.73 17.25
C ILE A 514 -15.70 9.77 15.78
N GLN A 515 -15.93 8.63 15.15
CA GLN A 515 -16.37 8.52 13.75
C GLN A 515 -17.81 9.03 13.52
N SER A 516 -18.63 9.09 14.54
CA SER A 516 -19.96 9.70 14.43
C SER A 516 -19.81 11.23 14.46
N ARG A 517 -19.96 11.87 13.27
CA ARG A 517 -19.95 13.34 13.15
C ARG A 517 -20.73 14.00 14.28
N PRO A 518 -20.18 15.04 14.92
CA PRO A 518 -20.92 15.80 15.93
C PRO A 518 -22.22 16.36 15.31
N PRO A 519 -23.34 16.31 16.03
CA PRO A 519 -24.64 16.73 15.51
C PRO A 519 -24.86 18.24 15.42
N SER A 520 -23.82 19.09 15.51
CA SER A 520 -23.99 20.55 15.49
C SER A 520 -23.20 21.25 14.40
N GLU A 521 -23.85 22.14 13.69
CA GLU A 521 -23.29 23.08 12.70
C GLU A 521 -22.18 23.99 13.25
N ALA A 522 -22.04 24.07 14.59
CA ALA A 522 -21.06 24.94 15.27
C ALA A 522 -19.61 24.44 15.18
N LEU A 523 -19.36 23.22 14.71
CA LEU A 523 -18.02 22.60 14.65
C LEU A 523 -17.62 22.16 13.22
N THR A 524 -18.21 22.74 12.20
CA THR A 524 -17.73 22.58 10.82
C THR A 524 -16.30 23.10 10.72
N GLY A 525 -15.36 22.21 10.42
CA GLY A 525 -13.93 22.56 10.34
C GLY A 525 -13.11 22.29 11.62
N THR A 526 -13.72 21.70 12.66
CA THR A 526 -12.98 21.37 13.90
C THR A 526 -12.54 19.92 13.90
N ARG A 527 -11.27 19.68 14.24
CA ARG A 527 -10.67 18.34 14.36
C ARG A 527 -10.28 18.05 15.81
N ILE A 528 -10.47 16.79 16.25
CA ILE A 528 -9.98 16.31 17.53
C ILE A 528 -8.52 15.90 17.35
N LEU A 529 -7.59 16.60 17.99
CA LEU A 529 -6.15 16.29 17.97
C LEU A 529 -5.76 15.22 18.97
N ALA A 530 -6.35 15.25 20.16
CA ALA A 530 -6.08 14.30 21.23
C ALA A 530 -7.28 14.18 22.19
N VAL A 531 -7.37 13.01 22.84
CA VAL A 531 -8.28 12.76 23.96
C VAL A 531 -7.43 12.54 25.19
N LEU A 532 -7.54 13.42 26.18
CA LEU A 532 -6.87 13.25 27.47
C LEU A 532 -7.83 12.58 28.45
N ARG A 533 -7.50 11.37 28.85
CA ARG A 533 -8.25 10.58 29.85
C ARG A 533 -7.41 10.42 31.11
N GLY A 534 -7.71 11.20 32.13
CA GLY A 534 -6.86 11.31 33.31
C GLY A 534 -5.47 11.87 32.95
N GLN A 535 -4.42 11.09 33.18
CA GLN A 535 -3.03 11.43 32.78
C GLN A 535 -2.59 10.81 31.46
N THR A 536 -3.43 10.03 30.80
CA THR A 536 -3.11 9.37 29.53
C THR A 536 -3.60 10.17 28.34
N VAL A 537 -2.73 10.36 27.35
CA VAL A 537 -3.07 10.97 26.06
C VAL A 537 -3.40 9.85 25.08
N LEU A 538 -4.66 9.80 24.65
CA LEU A 538 -5.13 8.85 23.65
C LEU A 538 -5.13 9.51 22.27
N THR A 539 -4.55 8.85 21.28
CA THR A 539 -4.69 9.26 19.89
C THR A 539 -6.14 9.01 19.45
N PRO A 540 -6.84 10.01 18.89
CA PRO A 540 -8.21 9.84 18.46
C PRO A 540 -8.28 8.81 17.31
N ARG A 541 -8.98 7.70 17.56
CA ARG A 541 -9.30 6.68 16.55
C ARG A 541 -10.77 6.75 16.21
N PRO A 542 -11.19 6.35 15.01
CA PRO A 542 -12.59 6.30 14.63
C PRO A 542 -13.47 5.51 15.63
N ASP A 543 -12.91 4.45 16.21
CA ASP A 543 -13.55 3.56 17.19
C ASP A 543 -13.38 4.01 18.64
N THR A 544 -12.67 5.11 18.90
CA THR A 544 -12.48 5.62 20.27
C THR A 544 -13.82 6.11 20.83
N VAL A 545 -14.28 5.49 21.91
CA VAL A 545 -15.47 5.89 22.65
C VAL A 545 -15.10 6.98 23.66
N LEU A 546 -15.76 8.13 23.56
CA LEU A 546 -15.56 9.26 24.45
C LEU A 546 -16.26 8.99 25.81
N GLN A 547 -15.57 9.30 26.90
CA GLN A 547 -16.05 9.09 28.26
C GLN A 547 -16.28 10.41 29.00
N SER A 548 -17.06 10.37 30.06
CA SER A 548 -17.18 11.50 30.98
C SER A 548 -15.82 11.85 31.57
N ALA A 549 -15.55 13.13 31.71
CA ALA A 549 -14.26 13.72 32.14
C ALA A 549 -13.11 13.58 31.13
N ASP A 550 -13.32 13.03 29.91
CA ASP A 550 -12.35 13.16 28.85
C ASP A 550 -12.17 14.64 28.47
N ARG A 551 -10.91 15.07 28.26
CA ARG A 551 -10.61 16.37 27.68
C ARG A 551 -10.25 16.19 26.22
N LEU A 552 -10.94 16.92 25.37
CA LEU A 552 -10.68 16.91 23.94
C LEU A 552 -9.83 18.12 23.59
N LEU A 553 -8.69 17.90 22.97
CA LEU A 553 -7.91 18.96 22.34
C LEU A 553 -8.39 19.10 20.90
N LEU A 554 -8.93 20.25 20.55
CA LEU A 554 -9.55 20.54 19.27
C LEU A 554 -8.72 21.57 18.52
N ILE A 555 -8.58 21.42 17.20
CA ILE A 555 -8.10 22.45 16.30
C ILE A 555 -9.21 22.87 15.36
N THR A 556 -9.45 24.16 15.26
CA THR A 556 -10.43 24.74 14.34
C THR A 556 -9.69 25.27 13.13
N GLN A 557 -10.08 24.89 11.92
CA GLN A 557 -9.48 25.42 10.70
C GLN A 557 -9.77 26.92 10.54
N PRO A 558 -8.83 27.68 9.94
CA PRO A 558 -9.04 29.10 9.71
C PRO A 558 -10.32 29.31 8.87
N LYS A 559 -11.16 30.22 9.30
CA LYS A 559 -12.30 30.68 8.48
C LYS A 559 -11.71 31.30 7.23
N ILE A 560 -11.84 30.64 6.09
CA ILE A 560 -11.52 31.25 4.79
C ILE A 560 -12.42 32.47 4.69
N PRO A 561 -11.88 33.71 4.56
CA PRO A 561 -12.71 34.87 4.34
C PRO A 561 -13.48 34.63 3.03
N THR A 562 -14.79 34.56 3.09
CA THR A 562 -15.61 34.67 1.91
C THR A 562 -15.27 36.04 1.28
N ALA A 563 -14.66 36.01 0.11
CA ALA A 563 -14.35 37.22 -0.65
C ALA A 563 -15.63 38.05 -0.82
N PRO A 564 -15.51 39.38 -0.73
CA PRO A 564 -16.64 40.29 -0.85
C PRO A 564 -17.29 40.24 -2.23
#